data_43ed329ea79ac675916912069e1b0628
#
_entry.id   43ed329ea79ac675916912069e1b0628
#
_cell.length_a   1.000
_cell.length_b   1.000
_cell.length_c   1.000
_cell.angle_alpha   90.00
_cell.angle_beta   90.00
_cell.angle_gamma   90.00
#
_symmetry.space_group_name_H-M   'P 1'
#
loop_
_entity.id
_entity.type
_entity.pdbx_description
1 polymer ?
#
loop_
_entity_poly.entity_id
_entity_poly.type
_entity_poly.pdbx_seq_one_letter_code
_entity_poly.pdbx_strand_id
1 'polypeptide(L)'
;MKQSLLQEKYPIYVAEIAKHETSYKTVDDLVDYYRARIAENPKIQFIGVFDQYAHTRRIEGPIVDGLTAAVDIIFCFGFAIPTPQVLAVRPRSIGIADMGDKFVISFLEAPMQIANEAMEAWTRALRNI
;
A
#
# COMPACT_ATOMS: atom_id res chain seq x y z
N MET A 1 -5.66 10.14 -6.45
CA MET A 1 -5.89 8.67 -6.45
C MET A 1 -7.21 8.37 -7.13
N LYS A 2 -7.27 7.20 -7.70
CA LYS A 2 -8.44 6.73 -8.42
C LYS A 2 -9.04 5.55 -7.68
N GLN A 3 -10.36 5.59 -7.44
CA GLN A 3 -11.09 4.46 -6.88
C GLN A 3 -11.66 3.62 -8.01
N SER A 4 -11.54 2.29 -7.91
CA SER A 4 -12.03 1.37 -8.93
C SER A 4 -12.48 0.07 -8.29
N LEU A 5 -13.09 -0.82 -9.09
CA LEU A 5 -13.47 -2.15 -8.62
C LEU A 5 -12.57 -3.20 -9.26
N LEU A 6 -11.66 -3.77 -8.48
CA LEU A 6 -10.82 -4.87 -8.92
C LEU A 6 -11.69 -6.12 -9.13
N GLN A 7 -11.57 -6.74 -10.32
CA GLN A 7 -12.37 -7.92 -10.68
C GLN A 7 -13.88 -7.67 -10.51
N GLU A 8 -14.32 -6.41 -10.70
CA GLU A 8 -15.72 -5.98 -10.61
C GLU A 8 -16.37 -6.22 -9.23
N LYS A 9 -15.56 -6.48 -8.19
CA LYS A 9 -16.06 -6.83 -6.85
C LYS A 9 -15.42 -6.06 -5.72
N TYR A 10 -14.12 -5.77 -5.82
CA TYR A 10 -13.33 -5.28 -4.68
C TYR A 10 -12.99 -3.82 -4.86
N PRO A 11 -13.53 -2.91 -4.03
CA PRO A 11 -13.22 -1.49 -4.13
C PRO A 11 -11.79 -1.23 -3.69
N ILE A 12 -10.97 -0.70 -4.59
CA ILE A 12 -9.57 -0.35 -4.32
C ILE A 12 -9.29 1.10 -4.69
N TYR A 13 -8.29 1.67 -4.02
CA TYR A 13 -7.69 2.94 -4.41
C TYR A 13 -6.38 2.64 -5.13
N VAL A 14 -6.14 3.34 -6.23
CA VAL A 14 -4.94 3.16 -7.06
C VAL A 14 -4.33 4.51 -7.38
N ALA A 15 -3.02 4.62 -7.26
CA ALA A 15 -2.25 5.77 -7.72
C ALA A 15 -1.11 5.28 -8.59
N GLU A 16 -0.94 5.91 -9.76
CA GLU A 16 0.24 5.73 -10.60
C GLU A 16 1.09 6.99 -10.45
N ILE A 17 2.33 6.82 -10.02
CA ILE A 17 3.25 7.93 -9.76
C ILE A 17 4.50 7.70 -10.60
N ALA A 18 4.69 8.54 -11.61
CA ALA A 18 5.89 8.46 -12.44
C ALA A 18 7.12 8.83 -11.59
N LYS A 19 8.23 8.15 -11.85
CA LYS A 19 9.44 8.38 -11.04
C LYS A 19 9.97 9.81 -11.15
N HIS A 20 9.66 10.52 -12.24
CA HIS A 20 10.05 11.92 -12.37
C HIS A 20 9.16 12.88 -11.56
N GLU A 21 8.04 12.39 -11.02
CA GLU A 21 7.12 13.17 -10.20
C GLU A 21 7.42 13.08 -8.70
N THR A 22 8.38 12.24 -8.32
CA THR A 22 8.69 11.98 -6.91
C THR A 22 10.19 11.95 -6.67
N SER A 23 10.60 12.36 -5.47
CA SER A 23 11.99 12.26 -5.04
C SER A 23 12.40 10.84 -4.67
N TYR A 24 11.45 9.94 -4.45
CA TYR A 24 11.70 8.54 -4.10
C TYR A 24 11.96 7.73 -5.37
N LYS A 25 12.98 6.87 -5.36
CA LYS A 25 13.41 6.16 -6.57
C LYS A 25 13.30 4.66 -6.49
N THR A 26 13.17 4.12 -5.29
CA THR A 26 13.09 2.66 -5.07
C THR A 26 11.92 2.31 -4.19
N VAL A 27 11.54 1.02 -4.22
CA VAL A 27 10.53 0.49 -3.31
C VAL A 27 10.97 0.67 -1.86
N ASP A 28 12.26 0.47 -1.56
CA ASP A 28 12.77 0.65 -0.19
C ASP A 28 12.61 2.09 0.28
N ASP A 29 12.81 3.08 -0.60
CA ASP A 29 12.55 4.48 -0.26
C ASP A 29 11.09 4.68 0.15
N LEU A 30 10.16 4.07 -0.58
CA LEU A 30 8.74 4.18 -0.30
C LEU A 30 8.36 3.45 1.00
N VAL A 31 8.97 2.31 1.26
CA VAL A 31 8.77 1.59 2.53
C VAL A 31 9.16 2.50 3.70
N ASP A 32 10.32 3.13 3.64
CA ASP A 32 10.78 4.05 4.69
C ASP A 32 9.83 5.24 4.84
N TYR A 33 9.34 5.77 3.74
CA TYR A 33 8.38 6.87 3.74
C TYR A 33 7.11 6.50 4.50
N TYR A 34 6.49 5.36 4.13
CA TYR A 34 5.24 4.94 4.78
C TYR A 34 5.46 4.60 6.25
N ARG A 35 6.58 3.96 6.59
CA ARG A 35 6.90 3.68 7.99
C ARG A 35 6.96 4.97 8.81
N ALA A 36 7.57 6.01 8.26
CA ALA A 36 7.65 7.31 8.93
C ALA A 36 6.26 7.94 9.12
N ARG A 37 5.40 7.84 8.10
CA ARG A 37 4.02 8.35 8.21
C ARG A 37 3.22 7.59 9.26
N ILE A 38 3.33 6.27 9.27
CA ILE A 38 2.66 5.42 10.26
C ILE A 38 3.14 5.77 11.68
N ALA A 39 4.43 5.98 11.86
CA ALA A 39 5.02 6.29 13.17
C ALA A 39 4.55 7.64 13.75
N GLU A 40 4.02 8.54 12.92
CA GLU A 40 3.50 9.82 13.40
C GLU A 40 2.21 9.68 14.22
N ASN A 41 1.51 8.55 14.09
CA ASN A 41 0.27 8.32 14.85
C ASN A 41 0.46 7.14 15.79
N PRO A 42 0.46 7.39 17.11
CA PRO A 42 0.69 6.32 18.09
C PRO A 42 -0.42 5.26 18.13
N LYS A 43 -1.57 5.52 17.51
CA LYS A 43 -2.68 4.56 17.44
C LYS A 43 -2.56 3.61 16.26
N ILE A 44 -1.61 3.82 15.35
CA ILE A 44 -1.37 2.96 14.20
C ILE A 44 -0.15 2.10 14.50
N GLN A 45 -0.27 0.79 14.30
CA GLN A 45 0.82 -0.15 14.54
C GLN A 45 1.39 -0.63 13.21
N PHE A 46 2.66 -0.34 12.95
CA PHE A 46 3.39 -0.98 11.86
C PHE A 46 3.65 -2.44 12.21
N ILE A 47 3.41 -3.34 11.26
CA ILE A 47 3.56 -4.78 11.48
C ILE A 47 4.76 -5.33 10.71
N GLY A 48 4.86 -5.04 9.41
CA GLY A 48 5.96 -5.57 8.62
C GLY A 48 5.80 -5.26 7.13
N VAL A 49 6.73 -5.83 6.36
CA VAL A 49 6.74 -5.73 4.90
C VAL A 49 6.80 -7.14 4.35
N PHE A 50 5.90 -7.46 3.42
CA PHE A 50 5.93 -8.72 2.70
C PHE A 50 6.44 -8.48 1.28
N ASP A 51 7.52 -9.15 0.92
CA ASP A 51 8.08 -9.08 -0.44
C ASP A 51 7.35 -10.07 -1.34
N GLN A 52 6.27 -9.60 -1.96
CA GLN A 52 5.44 -10.39 -2.85
C GLN A 52 6.21 -10.83 -4.10
N TYR A 53 7.07 -9.95 -4.63
CA TYR A 53 7.86 -10.26 -5.81
C TYR A 53 8.80 -11.44 -5.57
N ALA A 54 9.54 -11.41 -4.47
CA ALA A 54 10.44 -12.49 -4.10
C ALA A 54 9.67 -13.80 -3.87
N HIS A 55 8.52 -13.72 -3.20
CA HIS A 55 7.68 -14.89 -2.97
C HIS A 55 7.21 -15.53 -4.28
N THR A 56 6.66 -14.70 -5.19
CA THR A 56 6.14 -15.19 -6.47
C THR A 56 7.24 -15.79 -7.34
N ARG A 57 8.43 -15.18 -7.36
CA ARG A 57 9.58 -15.73 -8.07
C ARG A 57 10.02 -17.07 -7.50
N ARG A 58 10.04 -17.19 -6.18
CA ARG A 58 10.46 -18.43 -5.51
C ARG A 58 9.58 -19.61 -5.88
N ILE A 59 8.29 -19.39 -6.03
CA ILE A 59 7.33 -20.45 -6.40
C ILE A 59 7.09 -20.51 -7.92
N GLU A 60 7.87 -19.77 -8.70
CA GLU A 60 7.79 -19.74 -10.16
C GLU A 60 6.41 -19.32 -10.68
N GLY A 61 5.74 -18.42 -9.96
CA GLY A 61 4.45 -17.88 -10.38
C GLY A 61 4.58 -16.85 -11.50
N PRO A 62 3.53 -16.66 -12.29
CA PRO A 62 3.52 -15.63 -13.34
C PRO A 62 3.65 -14.23 -12.74
N ILE A 63 4.41 -13.37 -13.42
CA ILE A 63 4.60 -11.97 -13.04
C ILE A 63 4.33 -11.11 -14.26
N VAL A 64 3.55 -10.04 -14.10
CA VAL A 64 3.24 -9.11 -15.19
C VAL A 64 4.51 -8.48 -15.75
N ASP A 65 4.54 -8.30 -17.07
CA ASP A 65 5.69 -7.68 -17.73
C ASP A 65 5.94 -6.27 -17.21
N GLY A 66 7.22 -5.95 -17.01
CA GLY A 66 7.64 -4.63 -16.55
C GLY A 66 7.73 -4.49 -15.04
N LEU A 67 7.15 -5.40 -14.27
CA LEU A 67 7.26 -5.37 -12.81
C LEU A 67 8.66 -5.79 -12.38
N THR A 68 9.32 -4.94 -11.60
CA THR A 68 10.69 -5.19 -11.12
C THR A 68 10.77 -5.38 -9.61
N ALA A 69 9.78 -4.93 -8.87
CA ALA A 69 9.67 -5.13 -7.42
C ALA A 69 8.22 -4.95 -6.99
N ALA A 70 7.82 -5.65 -5.96
CA ALA A 70 6.47 -5.52 -5.39
C ALA A 70 6.49 -5.95 -3.93
N VAL A 71 5.99 -5.08 -3.06
CA VAL A 71 5.87 -5.34 -1.63
C VAL A 71 4.52 -4.91 -1.11
N ASP A 72 4.11 -5.50 0.01
CA ASP A 72 2.96 -5.04 0.80
C ASP A 72 3.47 -4.51 2.13
N ILE A 73 3.11 -3.29 2.47
CA ILE A 73 3.33 -2.72 3.79
C ILE A 73 2.12 -3.09 4.64
N ILE A 74 2.37 -3.73 5.77
CA ILE A 74 1.31 -4.27 6.63
C ILE A 74 1.28 -3.49 7.94
N PHE A 75 0.10 -3.00 8.32
CA PHE A 75 -0.09 -2.20 9.52
C PHE A 75 -1.52 -2.32 10.01
N CYS A 76 -1.76 -1.94 11.27
CA CYS A 76 -3.09 -1.95 11.85
C CYS A 76 -3.50 -0.53 12.23
N PHE A 77 -4.61 -0.09 11.66
CA PHE A 77 -5.17 1.25 11.89
C PHE A 77 -6.22 1.24 13.01
N GLY A 78 -6.83 0.09 13.28
CA GLY A 78 -7.91 0.00 14.25
C GLY A 78 -7.42 -0.07 15.69
N PHE A 79 -7.95 0.79 16.54
CA PHE A 79 -7.59 0.86 17.95
C PHE A 79 -8.65 0.23 18.88
N ALA A 80 -9.81 -0.14 18.35
CA ALA A 80 -10.90 -0.73 19.14
C ALA A 80 -11.32 -2.07 18.53
N ILE A 81 -11.88 -2.94 19.37
CA ILE A 81 -12.46 -4.22 18.92
C ILE A 81 -13.95 -4.20 19.31
N PRO A 82 -14.80 -3.51 18.52
CA PRO A 82 -16.23 -3.42 18.86
C PRO A 82 -16.99 -4.73 18.67
N THR A 83 -16.50 -5.59 17.79
CA THR A 83 -17.04 -6.94 17.58
C THR A 83 -15.91 -7.90 17.27
N PRO A 84 -16.09 -9.22 17.50
CA PRO A 84 -15.06 -10.18 17.10
C PRO A 84 -14.80 -10.21 15.59
N GLN A 85 -15.82 -9.92 14.80
CA GLN A 85 -15.73 -10.00 13.34
C GLN A 85 -14.89 -8.90 12.73
N VAL A 86 -14.60 -7.82 13.46
CA VAL A 86 -13.76 -6.73 12.93
C VAL A 86 -12.37 -7.22 12.55
N LEU A 87 -11.93 -8.33 13.13
CA LEU A 87 -10.63 -8.93 12.80
C LEU A 87 -10.55 -9.37 11.34
N ALA A 88 -11.70 -9.61 10.68
CA ALA A 88 -11.72 -10.01 9.28
C ALA A 88 -11.19 -8.92 8.34
N VAL A 89 -11.23 -7.64 8.74
CA VAL A 89 -10.76 -6.51 7.93
C VAL A 89 -9.45 -5.93 8.43
N ARG A 90 -8.76 -6.65 9.29
CA ARG A 90 -7.46 -6.27 9.89
C ARG A 90 -6.46 -7.40 9.74
N PRO A 91 -5.17 -7.08 9.60
CA PRO A 91 -4.60 -5.75 9.43
C PRO A 91 -4.87 -5.17 8.04
N ARG A 92 -4.41 -3.92 7.81
CA ARG A 92 -4.47 -3.27 6.51
C ARG A 92 -3.13 -3.45 5.79
N SER A 93 -3.15 -3.24 4.47
CA SER A 93 -1.92 -3.24 3.69
C SER A 93 -1.98 -2.19 2.59
N ILE A 94 -0.80 -1.72 2.20
CA ILE A 94 -0.61 -0.89 1.01
C ILE A 94 0.36 -1.62 0.11
N GLY A 95 -0.06 -1.90 -1.12
CA GLY A 95 0.78 -2.53 -2.12
C GLY A 95 1.58 -1.49 -2.90
N ILE A 96 2.86 -1.76 -3.10
CA ILE A 96 3.76 -0.92 -3.88
C ILE A 96 4.39 -1.77 -4.96
N ALA A 97 4.13 -1.41 -6.22
CA ALA A 97 4.73 -2.07 -7.38
C ALA A 97 5.65 -1.10 -8.11
N ASP A 98 6.85 -1.56 -8.46
CA ASP A 98 7.78 -0.81 -9.29
C ASP A 98 7.68 -1.34 -10.73
N MET A 99 7.21 -0.50 -11.64
CA MET A 99 7.04 -0.84 -13.05
C MET A 99 8.16 -0.29 -13.93
N GLY A 100 9.28 0.11 -13.33
CA GLY A 100 10.42 0.65 -14.05
C GLY A 100 10.40 2.17 -14.13
N ASP A 101 9.43 2.74 -14.81
CA ASP A 101 9.28 4.18 -15.00
C ASP A 101 8.32 4.83 -14.00
N LYS A 102 7.53 4.03 -13.30
CA LYS A 102 6.53 4.51 -12.35
C LYS A 102 6.33 3.52 -11.23
N PHE A 103 5.76 4.01 -10.14
CA PHE A 103 5.21 3.17 -9.08
C PHE A 103 3.70 3.08 -9.22
N VAL A 104 3.16 1.90 -8.95
CA VAL A 104 1.71 1.70 -8.82
C VAL A 104 1.45 1.37 -7.36
N ILE A 105 0.69 2.22 -6.69
CA ILE A 105 0.37 2.07 -5.27
C ILE A 105 -1.12 1.82 -5.15
N SER A 106 -1.49 0.80 -4.40
CA SER A 106 -2.89 0.42 -4.27
C SER A 106 -3.20 -0.13 -2.89
N PHE A 107 -4.45 0.04 -2.46
CA PHE A 107 -4.93 -0.55 -1.23
C PHE A 107 -6.44 -0.79 -1.32
N LEU A 108 -6.90 -1.81 -0.60
CA LEU A 108 -8.32 -2.12 -0.49
C LEU A 108 -9.00 -1.06 0.39
N GLU A 109 -10.19 -0.63 -0.02
CA GLU A 109 -10.99 0.29 0.78
C GLU A 109 -11.22 -0.28 2.18
N ALA A 110 -10.95 0.55 3.19
CA ALA A 110 -11.19 0.18 4.58
C ALA A 110 -12.63 0.53 4.98
N PRO A 111 -13.24 -0.25 5.89
CA PRO A 111 -14.55 0.12 6.44
C PRO A 111 -14.54 1.45 7.18
N MET A 112 -13.39 1.81 7.76
CA MET A 112 -13.21 3.06 8.50
C MET A 112 -12.74 4.16 7.54
N GLN A 113 -13.57 5.17 7.32
CA GLN A 113 -13.27 6.25 6.37
C GLN A 113 -11.98 7.01 6.72
N ILE A 114 -11.71 7.21 8.00
CA ILE A 114 -10.50 7.93 8.43
C ILE A 114 -9.22 7.18 8.00
N ALA A 115 -9.27 5.84 7.92
CA ALA A 115 -8.14 5.05 7.43
C ALA A 115 -7.92 5.28 5.94
N ASN A 116 -9.00 5.32 5.14
CA ASN A 116 -8.90 5.61 3.70
C ASN A 116 -8.31 7.00 3.47
N GLU A 117 -8.78 7.99 4.22
CA GLU A 117 -8.30 9.37 4.11
C GLU A 117 -6.81 9.47 4.43
N ALA A 118 -6.36 8.79 5.48
CA ALA A 118 -4.95 8.81 5.86
C ALA A 118 -4.07 8.13 4.79
N MET A 119 -4.45 6.95 4.34
CA MET A 119 -3.70 6.23 3.31
C MET A 119 -3.65 7.01 1.99
N GLU A 120 -4.75 7.66 1.64
CA GLU A 120 -4.82 8.49 0.43
C GLU A 120 -3.94 9.73 0.57
N ALA A 121 -3.97 10.41 1.72
CA ALA A 121 -3.14 11.59 1.96
C ALA A 121 -1.66 11.27 1.91
N TRP A 122 -1.24 10.17 2.52
CA TRP A 122 0.16 9.72 2.46
C TRP A 122 0.59 9.48 1.02
N THR A 123 -0.26 8.83 0.24
CA THR A 123 0.06 8.45 -1.14
C THR A 123 0.10 9.67 -2.06
N ARG A 124 -0.83 10.60 -1.91
CA ARG A 124 -0.84 11.84 -2.72
C ARG A 124 0.41 12.69 -2.49
N ALA A 125 0.91 12.71 -1.25
CA ALA A 125 2.10 13.50 -0.91
C ALA A 125 3.38 12.95 -1.54
N LEU A 126 3.37 11.77 -2.13
CA LEU A 126 4.51 11.21 -2.86
C LEU A 126 4.84 11.99 -4.13
N ARG A 127 3.87 12.64 -4.74
CA ARG A 127 4.12 13.57 -5.84
C ARG A 127 4.64 14.88 -5.26
N ASN A 128 5.94 14.95 -5.08
CA ASN A 128 6.60 16.04 -4.37
C ASN A 128 7.59 16.84 -5.23
N ILE A 129 7.59 16.57 -6.53
CA ILE A 129 8.39 17.32 -7.51
C ILE A 129 7.46 17.96 -8.53
#